data_7805518126349ab7160e08e0fc01bd0b
#
_entry.id   7805518126349ab7160e08e0fc01bd0b
#
_cell.length_a   1.000
_cell.length_b   1.000
_cell.length_c   1.000
_cell.angle_alpha   90.00
_cell.angle_beta   90.00
_cell.angle_gamma   90.00
#
_symmetry.space_group_name_H-M   'P 1'
#
loop_
_entity.id
_entity.type
_entity.pdbx_description
1 polymer ?
#
loop_
_entity_poly.entity_id
_entity_poly.type
_entity_poly.pdbx_seq_one_letter_code
_entity_poly.pdbx_strand_id
1 'polypeptide(L)'
;MGRVVAAAVYSAGRKITNISIEEGSQWARKPGHFVWIGLEAPNAEELATLQRQFNLHELAIEDALEKHSRPKLETFGDALFIVTYSPVRQDGRLEFIETHIFAGNGYVITCRNGHSKSYALVRQRCEARPLLLEHGEDFVLYALLDFVTENYQPVSEAIHGEIEELEQSVLGASLKEEDIQRLHGLRRDILRLRRHVAPLVEISEELQRLSFPFIDKNMRPYFRDVQIHVTRQMEDLSSIRDIASQTIEIGMLLESSRQSILQRKFAAWAAILAFPTAVAGIYGMNFENMPELSWHYGYFVVLGVIATGCTALFASFKRSGWL
;
A
#
# COMPACT_ATOMS: atom_id res chain seq x y z
N MET A 1 -11.22 3.96 28.48
CA MET A 1 -12.13 2.97 29.07
C MET A 1 -12.43 1.96 27.99
N GLY A 2 -12.12 0.68 28.23
CA GLY A 2 -12.51 -0.41 27.33
C GLY A 2 -14.02 -0.46 27.18
N ARG A 3 -14.48 -0.87 26.00
CA ARG A 3 -15.92 -0.98 25.72
C ARG A 3 -16.23 -2.37 25.20
N VAL A 4 -17.08 -3.10 25.92
CA VAL A 4 -17.73 -4.28 25.35
C VAL A 4 -18.70 -3.80 24.26
N VAL A 5 -18.36 -4.09 23.01
CA VAL A 5 -19.19 -3.68 21.87
C VAL A 5 -20.38 -4.63 21.71
N ALA A 6 -20.14 -5.93 21.89
CA ALA A 6 -21.18 -6.95 21.85
C ALA A 6 -20.66 -8.25 22.49
N ALA A 7 -21.52 -8.92 23.25
CA ALA A 7 -21.31 -10.27 23.73
C ALA A 7 -22.61 -11.05 23.58
N ALA A 8 -22.57 -12.13 22.82
CA ALA A 8 -23.79 -12.88 22.50
C ALA A 8 -23.52 -14.39 22.44
N VAL A 9 -24.55 -15.15 22.74
CA VAL A 9 -24.58 -16.61 22.64
C VAL A 9 -25.33 -17.02 21.39
N TYR A 10 -24.79 -18.01 20.71
CA TYR A 10 -25.35 -18.61 19.52
C TYR A 10 -25.55 -20.11 19.71
N SER A 11 -26.61 -20.65 19.09
CA SER A 11 -26.88 -22.08 19.02
C SER A 11 -27.73 -22.36 17.79
N ALA A 12 -27.48 -23.48 17.11
CA ALA A 12 -28.19 -23.88 15.89
C ALA A 12 -28.31 -22.73 14.86
N GLY A 13 -27.19 -22.04 14.62
CA GLY A 13 -27.11 -20.95 13.63
C GLY A 13 -27.87 -19.68 13.99
N ARG A 14 -28.32 -19.50 15.22
CA ARG A 14 -29.11 -18.34 15.66
C ARG A 14 -28.56 -17.74 16.94
N LYS A 15 -28.68 -16.42 17.03
CA LYS A 15 -28.42 -15.69 18.28
C LYS A 15 -29.52 -16.01 19.30
N ILE A 16 -29.12 -16.46 20.48
CA ILE A 16 -30.02 -16.80 21.57
C ILE A 16 -30.23 -15.59 22.49
N THR A 17 -29.14 -15.00 22.98
CA THR A 17 -29.24 -13.89 23.94
C THR A 17 -27.92 -13.07 23.94
N ASN A 18 -28.00 -11.85 24.44
CA ASN A 18 -26.82 -11.10 24.85
C ASN A 18 -26.43 -11.53 26.29
N ILE A 19 -25.15 -11.51 26.56
CA ILE A 19 -24.57 -11.89 27.86
C ILE A 19 -23.57 -10.84 28.36
N SER A 20 -23.23 -10.92 29.62
CA SER A 20 -22.05 -10.25 30.16
C SER A 20 -20.79 -11.08 29.89
N ILE A 21 -19.59 -10.47 30.03
CA ILE A 21 -18.30 -11.20 29.86
C ILE A 21 -18.18 -12.31 30.91
N GLU A 22 -18.65 -12.07 32.12
CA GLU A 22 -18.58 -12.97 33.28
C GLU A 22 -19.41 -14.26 33.08
N GLU A 23 -20.46 -14.21 32.25
CA GLU A 23 -21.31 -15.36 31.93
C GLU A 23 -20.75 -16.20 30.77
N GLY A 24 -19.77 -15.68 30.05
CA GLY A 24 -19.28 -16.25 28.79
C GLY A 24 -18.87 -17.71 28.88
N SER A 25 -18.07 -18.08 29.88
CA SER A 25 -17.56 -19.45 30.03
C SER A 25 -18.66 -20.47 30.34
N GLN A 26 -19.73 -20.07 31.04
CA GLN A 26 -20.83 -20.96 31.35
C GLN A 26 -21.59 -21.37 30.08
N TRP A 27 -21.72 -20.43 29.14
CA TRP A 27 -22.37 -20.67 27.86
C TRP A 27 -21.46 -21.43 26.89
N ALA A 28 -20.17 -21.08 26.83
CA ALA A 28 -19.21 -21.75 25.96
C ALA A 28 -19.03 -23.25 26.27
N ARG A 29 -19.30 -23.66 27.51
CA ARG A 29 -19.22 -25.09 27.92
C ARG A 29 -20.50 -25.89 27.63
N LYS A 30 -21.60 -25.23 27.21
CA LYS A 30 -22.86 -25.94 26.88
C LYS A 30 -22.72 -26.53 25.47
N PRO A 31 -22.99 -27.84 25.30
CA PRO A 31 -22.96 -28.48 23.99
C PRO A 31 -23.83 -27.74 22.98
N GLY A 32 -23.34 -27.56 21.77
CA GLY A 32 -24.06 -26.89 20.68
C GLY A 32 -24.27 -25.38 20.86
N HIS A 33 -23.55 -24.78 21.80
CA HIS A 33 -23.54 -23.32 22.01
C HIS A 33 -22.14 -22.80 21.82
N PHE A 34 -22.04 -21.58 21.30
CA PHE A 34 -20.79 -20.80 21.29
C PHE A 34 -21.05 -19.34 21.64
N VAL A 35 -19.99 -18.67 22.06
CA VAL A 35 -20.03 -17.28 22.48
C VAL A 35 -19.18 -16.44 21.53
N TRP A 36 -19.72 -15.32 21.08
CA TRP A 36 -18.95 -14.33 20.32
C TRP A 36 -18.91 -13.01 21.07
N ILE A 37 -17.72 -12.65 21.56
CA ILE A 37 -17.46 -11.43 22.33
C ILE A 37 -16.63 -10.47 21.46
N GLY A 38 -17.01 -9.20 21.39
CA GLY A 38 -16.26 -8.14 20.75
C GLY A 38 -16.00 -7.00 21.70
N LEU A 39 -14.71 -6.64 21.87
CA LEU A 39 -14.26 -5.53 22.68
C LEU A 39 -13.53 -4.47 21.83
N GLU A 40 -13.65 -3.23 22.24
CA GLU A 40 -12.91 -2.10 21.69
C GLU A 40 -11.99 -1.53 22.76
N ALA A 41 -10.69 -1.49 22.47
CA ALA A 41 -9.65 -1.02 23.37
C ALA A 41 -9.79 -1.59 24.81
N PRO A 42 -9.78 -2.94 24.97
CA PRO A 42 -9.98 -3.55 26.29
C PRO A 42 -8.89 -3.11 27.26
N ASN A 43 -9.28 -2.92 28.51
CA ASN A 43 -8.34 -2.65 29.58
C ASN A 43 -7.80 -3.97 30.20
N ALA A 44 -6.80 -3.86 31.07
CA ALA A 44 -6.19 -5.02 31.71
C ALA A 44 -7.17 -5.84 32.58
N GLU A 45 -8.17 -5.20 33.21
CA GLU A 45 -9.19 -5.88 34.01
C GLU A 45 -10.13 -6.72 33.15
N GLU A 46 -10.56 -6.19 32.00
CA GLU A 46 -11.40 -6.90 31.03
C GLU A 46 -10.66 -8.11 30.46
N LEU A 47 -9.38 -7.94 30.08
CA LEU A 47 -8.54 -9.05 29.61
C LEU A 47 -8.28 -10.08 30.70
N ALA A 48 -8.03 -9.68 31.95
CA ALA A 48 -7.88 -10.61 33.07
C ALA A 48 -9.19 -11.36 33.37
N THR A 49 -10.35 -10.74 33.13
CA THR A 49 -11.65 -11.41 33.27
C THR A 49 -11.84 -12.45 32.18
N LEU A 50 -11.52 -12.11 30.90
CA LEU A 50 -11.54 -13.06 29.79
C LEU A 50 -10.56 -14.22 30.02
N GLN A 51 -9.35 -13.94 30.52
CA GLN A 51 -8.36 -14.95 30.84
C GLN A 51 -8.93 -15.98 31.82
N ARG A 52 -9.51 -15.53 32.92
CA ARG A 52 -10.11 -16.42 33.92
C ARG A 52 -11.32 -17.20 33.39
N GLN A 53 -12.17 -16.57 32.56
CA GLN A 53 -13.37 -17.18 32.03
C GLN A 53 -13.08 -18.28 31.01
N PHE A 54 -12.18 -18.00 30.08
CA PHE A 54 -11.89 -18.86 28.93
C PHE A 54 -10.57 -19.60 29.03
N ASN A 55 -9.87 -19.48 30.16
CA ASN A 55 -8.54 -20.07 30.42
C ASN A 55 -7.54 -19.70 29.30
N LEU A 56 -7.52 -18.41 28.91
CA LEU A 56 -6.62 -17.93 27.88
C LEU A 56 -5.18 -17.97 28.39
N HIS A 57 -4.24 -18.29 27.50
CA HIS A 57 -2.83 -18.40 27.86
C HIS A 57 -2.27 -17.03 28.27
N GLU A 58 -1.40 -17.02 29.29
CA GLU A 58 -0.81 -15.78 29.83
C GLU A 58 -0.08 -14.97 28.76
N LEU A 59 0.73 -15.62 27.92
CA LEU A 59 1.44 -14.97 26.83
C LEU A 59 0.48 -14.33 25.80
N ALA A 60 -0.65 -14.96 25.52
CA ALA A 60 -1.64 -14.38 24.59
C ALA A 60 -2.33 -13.13 25.17
N ILE A 61 -2.45 -13.04 26.50
CA ILE A 61 -2.97 -11.85 27.19
C ILE A 61 -1.91 -10.75 27.26
N GLU A 62 -0.65 -11.09 27.53
CA GLU A 62 0.48 -10.16 27.49
C GLU A 62 0.60 -9.54 26.10
N ASP A 63 0.57 -10.37 25.07
CA ASP A 63 0.58 -9.96 23.68
C ASP A 63 -0.62 -9.06 23.31
N ALA A 64 -1.80 -9.31 23.86
CA ALA A 64 -2.96 -8.48 23.61
C ALA A 64 -2.88 -7.07 24.24
N LEU A 65 -2.01 -6.88 25.22
CA LEU A 65 -1.71 -5.60 25.85
C LEU A 65 -0.60 -4.83 25.13
N GLU A 66 0.25 -5.53 24.37
CA GLU A 66 1.35 -4.94 23.61
C GLU A 66 0.93 -4.61 22.18
N LYS A 67 1.68 -3.67 21.57
CA LYS A 67 1.52 -3.37 20.13
C LYS A 67 2.44 -4.26 19.31
N HIS A 68 1.86 -4.99 18.37
CA HIS A 68 2.60 -5.83 17.46
C HIS A 68 2.95 -5.08 16.18
N SER A 69 3.95 -5.57 15.47
CA SER A 69 4.37 -4.98 14.21
C SER A 69 3.92 -5.76 12.97
N ARG A 70 3.38 -6.97 13.16
CA ARG A 70 2.97 -7.90 12.08
C ARG A 70 1.84 -8.81 12.54
N PRO A 71 0.99 -9.26 11.59
CA PRO A 71 0.07 -10.35 11.85
C PRO A 71 0.83 -11.61 12.26
N LYS A 72 0.22 -12.40 13.14
CA LYS A 72 0.74 -13.69 13.59
C LYS A 72 -0.40 -14.61 14.02
N LEU A 73 -0.14 -15.90 13.97
CA LEU A 73 -0.97 -16.95 14.57
C LEU A 73 -0.12 -17.70 15.57
N GLU A 74 -0.64 -17.90 16.76
CA GLU A 74 -0.04 -18.70 17.82
C GLU A 74 -1.04 -19.71 18.35
N THR A 75 -0.55 -20.90 18.65
CA THR A 75 -1.35 -22.01 19.16
C THR A 75 -1.04 -22.25 20.63
N PHE A 76 -2.06 -22.27 21.47
CA PHE A 76 -1.94 -22.56 22.90
C PHE A 76 -2.85 -23.74 23.26
N GLY A 77 -2.30 -24.96 23.13
CA GLY A 77 -3.09 -26.20 23.25
C GLY A 77 -4.13 -26.28 22.13
N ASP A 78 -5.41 -26.31 22.51
CA ASP A 78 -6.54 -26.39 21.57
C ASP A 78 -7.08 -24.99 21.18
N ALA A 79 -6.46 -23.91 21.65
CA ALA A 79 -6.88 -22.55 21.36
C ALA A 79 -5.93 -21.84 20.41
N LEU A 80 -6.47 -20.87 19.66
CA LEU A 80 -5.74 -20.00 18.74
C LEU A 80 -5.73 -18.57 19.24
N PHE A 81 -4.59 -17.92 19.07
CA PHE A 81 -4.44 -16.47 19.18
C PHE A 81 -3.94 -15.93 17.85
N ILE A 82 -4.70 -15.01 17.27
CA ILE A 82 -4.37 -14.43 15.96
C ILE A 82 -4.33 -12.92 16.10
N VAL A 83 -3.23 -12.31 15.63
CA VAL A 83 -3.10 -10.86 15.49
C VAL A 83 -3.28 -10.51 14.01
N THR A 84 -4.21 -9.62 13.72
CA THR A 84 -4.48 -9.13 12.36
C THR A 84 -4.49 -7.62 12.31
N TYR A 85 -4.37 -7.07 11.11
CA TYR A 85 -4.41 -5.63 10.86
C TYR A 85 -5.36 -5.32 9.72
N SER A 86 -6.23 -4.33 9.93
CA SER A 86 -7.07 -3.78 8.85
C SER A 86 -6.54 -2.42 8.46
N PRO A 87 -6.23 -2.18 7.17
CA PRO A 87 -5.79 -0.87 6.72
C PRO A 87 -6.95 0.12 6.69
N VAL A 88 -6.66 1.35 7.07
CA VAL A 88 -7.58 2.49 6.98
C VAL A 88 -6.82 3.64 6.37
N ARG A 89 -7.44 4.34 5.43
CA ARG A 89 -6.90 5.57 4.87
C ARG A 89 -7.72 6.75 5.35
N GLN A 90 -7.10 7.61 6.14
CA GLN A 90 -7.72 8.81 6.70
C GLN A 90 -6.84 10.02 6.42
N ASP A 91 -7.42 11.09 5.85
CA ASP A 91 -6.70 12.32 5.50
C ASP A 91 -5.42 12.08 4.66
N GLY A 92 -5.47 11.14 3.73
CA GLY A 92 -4.35 10.75 2.87
C GLY A 92 -3.25 9.93 3.56
N ARG A 93 -3.42 9.57 4.84
CA ARG A 93 -2.47 8.76 5.61
C ARG A 93 -2.97 7.32 5.73
N LEU A 94 -2.07 6.39 5.51
CA LEU A 94 -2.31 4.96 5.72
C LEU A 94 -2.04 4.61 7.18
N GLU A 95 -3.07 4.12 7.86
CA GLU A 95 -3.02 3.61 9.23
C GLU A 95 -3.46 2.14 9.25
N PHE A 96 -3.08 1.42 10.30
CA PHE A 96 -3.44 0.03 10.50
C PHE A 96 -4.06 -0.15 11.87
N ILE A 97 -5.21 -0.80 11.89
CA ILE A 97 -5.94 -1.08 13.11
C ILE A 97 -5.74 -2.54 13.46
N GLU A 98 -5.14 -2.73 14.62
CA GLU A 98 -4.83 -4.03 15.17
C GLU A 98 -6.07 -4.68 15.76
N THR A 99 -6.23 -5.97 15.49
CA THR A 99 -7.27 -6.80 16.08
C THR A 99 -6.67 -8.12 16.56
N HIS A 100 -6.90 -8.43 17.81
CA HIS A 100 -6.56 -9.70 18.41
C HIS A 100 -7.80 -10.60 18.40
N ILE A 101 -7.65 -11.84 17.94
CA ILE A 101 -8.70 -12.83 17.86
C ILE A 101 -8.27 -14.02 18.71
N PHE A 102 -9.05 -14.35 19.75
CA PHE A 102 -8.91 -15.58 20.49
C PHE A 102 -10.03 -16.51 20.06
N ALA A 103 -9.69 -17.72 19.61
CA ALA A 103 -10.66 -18.72 19.18
C ALA A 103 -10.34 -20.07 19.83
N GLY A 104 -11.37 -20.75 20.26
CA GLY A 104 -11.27 -22.05 20.88
C GLY A 104 -12.64 -22.69 21.00
N ASN A 105 -12.71 -23.87 21.58
CA ASN A 105 -13.94 -24.63 21.68
C ASN A 105 -15.04 -23.83 22.39
N GLY A 106 -16.11 -23.50 21.66
CA GLY A 106 -17.26 -22.77 22.13
C GLY A 106 -17.10 -21.24 22.22
N TYR A 107 -16.00 -20.64 21.73
CA TYR A 107 -15.85 -19.20 21.80
C TYR A 107 -15.02 -18.58 20.67
N VAL A 108 -15.38 -17.36 20.30
CA VAL A 108 -14.54 -16.40 19.55
C VAL A 108 -14.59 -15.06 20.28
N ILE A 109 -13.42 -14.51 20.58
CA ILE A 109 -13.27 -13.21 21.23
C ILE A 109 -12.41 -12.32 20.32
N THR A 110 -12.89 -11.11 20.06
CA THR A 110 -12.18 -10.11 19.27
C THR A 110 -11.89 -8.88 20.11
N CYS A 111 -10.63 -8.47 20.18
CA CYS A 111 -10.17 -7.26 20.85
C CYS A 111 -9.56 -6.34 19.81
N ARG A 112 -10.21 -5.20 19.54
CA ARG A 112 -9.79 -4.23 18.53
C ARG A 112 -9.16 -3.02 19.20
N ASN A 113 -7.97 -2.63 18.76
CA ASN A 113 -7.26 -1.44 19.20
C ASN A 113 -7.36 -0.31 18.18
N GLY A 114 -8.21 0.70 18.43
CA GLY A 114 -8.40 1.87 17.58
C GLY A 114 -9.80 2.02 16.98
N HIS A 115 -10.07 3.18 16.38
CA HIS A 115 -11.34 3.49 15.74
C HIS A 115 -11.33 2.99 14.29
N SER A 116 -12.02 1.88 14.00
CA SER A 116 -12.19 1.36 12.65
C SER A 116 -13.63 0.96 12.39
N LYS A 117 -13.87 0.44 11.16
CA LYS A 117 -15.14 -0.19 10.80
C LYS A 117 -15.49 -1.27 11.83
N SER A 118 -16.66 -1.16 12.40
CA SER A 118 -17.15 -2.09 13.40
C SER A 118 -17.34 -3.49 12.80
N TYR A 119 -16.94 -4.53 13.54
CA TYR A 119 -17.30 -5.92 13.21
C TYR A 119 -18.80 -6.21 13.31
N ALA A 120 -19.64 -5.21 13.61
CA ALA A 120 -21.08 -5.33 13.55
C ALA A 120 -21.58 -5.78 12.16
N LEU A 121 -20.92 -5.33 11.07
CA LEU A 121 -21.24 -5.79 9.72
C LEU A 121 -20.95 -7.28 9.53
N VAL A 122 -19.82 -7.76 10.05
CA VAL A 122 -19.47 -9.18 10.01
C VAL A 122 -20.51 -9.99 10.76
N ARG A 123 -20.88 -9.53 11.97
CA ARG A 123 -21.90 -10.16 12.78
C ARG A 123 -23.25 -10.23 12.05
N GLN A 124 -23.69 -9.13 11.46
CA GLN A 124 -24.92 -9.09 10.66
C GLN A 124 -24.89 -10.05 9.47
N ARG A 125 -23.73 -10.11 8.75
CA ARG A 125 -23.54 -11.05 7.63
C ARG A 125 -23.60 -12.51 8.09
N CYS A 126 -23.01 -12.84 9.24
CA CYS A 126 -23.09 -14.18 9.82
C CYS A 126 -24.52 -14.54 10.27
N GLU A 127 -25.19 -13.64 10.99
CA GLU A 127 -26.57 -13.83 11.46
C GLU A 127 -27.60 -13.94 10.31
N ALA A 128 -27.31 -13.34 9.15
CA ALA A 128 -28.11 -13.48 7.93
C ALA A 128 -27.94 -14.84 7.24
N ARG A 129 -26.98 -15.68 7.67
CA ARG A 129 -26.66 -16.99 7.08
C ARG A 129 -26.73 -18.11 8.14
N PRO A 130 -27.92 -18.44 8.67
CA PRO A 130 -28.07 -19.38 9.79
C PRO A 130 -27.44 -20.76 9.54
N LEU A 131 -27.56 -21.29 8.30
CA LEU A 131 -27.00 -22.58 7.93
C LEU A 131 -25.48 -22.64 7.99
N LEU A 132 -24.81 -21.53 7.71
CA LEU A 132 -23.36 -21.44 7.83
C LEU A 132 -22.95 -21.14 9.28
N LEU A 133 -23.71 -20.30 9.98
CA LEU A 133 -23.45 -20.01 11.39
C LEU A 133 -23.70 -21.23 12.31
N GLU A 134 -24.38 -22.27 11.82
CA GLU A 134 -24.53 -23.56 12.51
C GLU A 134 -23.19 -24.31 12.67
N HIS A 135 -22.19 -24.05 11.79
CA HIS A 135 -20.83 -24.57 11.99
C HIS A 135 -20.20 -24.06 13.29
N GLY A 136 -20.57 -22.89 13.77
CA GLY A 136 -20.14 -22.38 15.05
C GLY A 136 -19.00 -21.36 15.00
N GLU A 137 -18.06 -21.49 15.93
CA GLU A 137 -16.92 -20.57 16.12
C GLU A 137 -15.96 -20.53 14.93
N ASP A 138 -15.80 -21.63 14.21
CA ASP A 138 -14.90 -21.71 13.05
C ASP A 138 -15.44 -20.91 11.86
N PHE A 139 -16.76 -20.89 11.64
CA PHE A 139 -17.35 -20.02 10.63
C PHE A 139 -17.20 -18.54 10.98
N VAL A 140 -17.34 -18.19 12.27
CA VAL A 140 -17.09 -16.82 12.73
C VAL A 140 -15.62 -16.42 12.52
N LEU A 141 -14.68 -17.32 12.83
CA LEU A 141 -13.25 -17.10 12.60
C LEU A 141 -12.94 -16.85 11.11
N TYR A 142 -13.51 -17.70 10.22
CA TYR A 142 -13.44 -17.48 8.77
C TYR A 142 -13.96 -16.09 8.38
N ALA A 143 -15.17 -15.74 8.81
CA ALA A 143 -15.83 -14.49 8.44
C ALA A 143 -15.02 -13.25 8.93
N LEU A 144 -14.34 -13.36 10.05
CA LEU A 144 -13.45 -12.30 10.56
C LEU A 144 -12.21 -12.15 9.68
N LEU A 145 -11.55 -13.26 9.31
CA LEU A 145 -10.36 -13.23 8.46
C LEU A 145 -10.69 -12.78 7.03
N ASP A 146 -11.80 -13.23 6.48
CA ASP A 146 -12.30 -12.79 5.18
C ASP A 146 -12.57 -11.28 5.16
N PHE A 147 -13.26 -10.77 6.17
CA PHE A 147 -13.49 -9.33 6.32
C PHE A 147 -12.19 -8.52 6.46
N VAL A 148 -11.21 -9.01 7.22
CA VAL A 148 -9.90 -8.37 7.33
C VAL A 148 -9.24 -8.30 5.96
N THR A 149 -9.29 -9.38 5.19
CA THR A 149 -8.72 -9.45 3.83
C THR A 149 -9.44 -8.52 2.85
N GLU A 150 -10.78 -8.50 2.87
CA GLU A 150 -11.59 -7.58 2.05
C GLU A 150 -11.23 -6.10 2.28
N ASN A 151 -10.84 -5.71 3.49
CA ASN A 151 -10.51 -4.31 3.80
C ASN A 151 -9.23 -3.80 3.12
N TYR A 152 -8.36 -4.67 2.60
CA TYR A 152 -7.17 -4.26 1.86
C TYR A 152 -7.49 -3.77 0.45
N GLN A 153 -8.49 -4.35 -0.21
CA GLN A 153 -8.82 -4.07 -1.60
C GLN A 153 -9.14 -2.58 -1.86
N PRO A 154 -10.06 -1.91 -1.13
CA PRO A 154 -10.39 -0.51 -1.42
C PRO A 154 -9.21 0.44 -1.17
N VAL A 155 -8.27 0.07 -0.29
CA VAL A 155 -7.08 0.87 -0.03
C VAL A 155 -6.05 0.70 -1.15
N SER A 156 -5.83 -0.53 -1.63
CA SER A 156 -4.93 -0.79 -2.77
C SER A 156 -5.46 -0.16 -4.06
N GLU A 157 -6.77 -0.22 -4.33
CA GLU A 157 -7.42 0.44 -5.46
C GLU A 157 -7.25 1.96 -5.42
N ALA A 158 -7.41 2.59 -4.25
CA ALA A 158 -7.21 4.02 -4.09
C ALA A 158 -5.74 4.43 -4.35
N ILE A 159 -4.77 3.63 -3.88
CA ILE A 159 -3.35 3.87 -4.16
C ILE A 159 -3.04 3.68 -5.65
N HIS A 160 -3.63 2.66 -6.29
CA HIS A 160 -3.47 2.41 -7.72
C HIS A 160 -3.96 3.60 -8.54
N GLY A 161 -5.18 4.09 -8.26
CA GLY A 161 -5.74 5.26 -8.95
C GLY A 161 -4.85 6.51 -8.83
N GLU A 162 -4.27 6.76 -7.65
CA GLU A 162 -3.34 7.89 -7.48
C GLU A 162 -2.04 7.72 -8.28
N ILE A 163 -1.54 6.48 -8.42
CA ILE A 163 -0.35 6.21 -9.24
C ILE A 163 -0.66 6.41 -10.72
N GLU A 164 -1.84 5.97 -11.20
CA GLU A 164 -2.29 6.19 -12.58
C GLU A 164 -2.42 7.69 -12.91
N GLU A 165 -2.98 8.49 -12.00
CA GLU A 165 -3.05 9.95 -12.16
C GLU A 165 -1.65 10.58 -12.27
N LEU A 166 -0.70 10.14 -11.42
CA LEU A 166 0.67 10.62 -11.45
C LEU A 166 1.41 10.17 -12.72
N GLU A 167 1.18 8.96 -13.21
CA GLU A 167 1.74 8.47 -14.46
C GLU A 167 1.30 9.34 -15.64
N GLN A 168 0.01 9.65 -15.74
CA GLN A 168 -0.52 10.53 -16.77
C GLN A 168 0.10 11.94 -16.68
N SER A 169 0.28 12.47 -15.47
CA SER A 169 0.93 13.76 -15.26
C SER A 169 2.38 13.75 -15.73
N VAL A 170 3.13 12.70 -15.39
CA VAL A 170 4.54 12.51 -15.77
C VAL A 170 4.71 12.41 -17.29
N LEU A 171 3.82 11.70 -17.97
CA LEU A 171 3.85 11.53 -19.43
C LEU A 171 3.43 12.81 -20.18
N GLY A 172 2.48 13.58 -19.64
CA GLY A 172 1.92 14.78 -20.28
C GLY A 172 2.68 16.08 -20.02
N ALA A 173 3.35 16.21 -18.87
CA ALA A 173 4.01 17.42 -18.42
C ALA A 173 5.45 17.14 -17.95
N SER A 174 6.14 18.15 -17.38
CA SER A 174 7.45 17.93 -16.73
C SER A 174 7.24 17.26 -15.37
N LEU A 175 8.10 16.29 -15.05
CA LEU A 175 8.16 15.67 -13.75
C LEU A 175 8.52 16.73 -12.69
N LYS A 176 7.61 16.95 -11.75
CA LYS A 176 7.85 17.86 -10.62
C LYS A 176 8.43 17.08 -9.44
N GLU A 177 9.18 17.77 -8.62
CA GLU A 177 9.75 17.17 -7.40
C GLU A 177 8.64 16.66 -6.45
N GLU A 178 7.51 17.36 -6.40
CA GLU A 178 6.33 16.97 -5.62
C GLU A 178 5.75 15.61 -6.09
N ASP A 179 5.70 15.37 -7.41
CA ASP A 179 5.21 14.12 -7.99
C ASP A 179 6.12 12.95 -7.61
N ILE A 180 7.45 13.17 -7.63
CA ILE A 180 8.43 12.17 -7.21
C ILE A 180 8.25 11.83 -5.72
N GLN A 181 8.12 12.84 -4.87
CA GLN A 181 7.92 12.64 -3.43
C GLN A 181 6.62 11.88 -3.15
N ARG A 182 5.55 12.19 -3.88
CA ARG A 182 4.25 11.52 -3.77
C ARG A 182 4.35 10.06 -4.21
N LEU A 183 4.99 9.76 -5.34
CA LEU A 183 5.23 8.37 -5.80
C LEU A 183 6.05 7.57 -4.79
N HIS A 184 7.11 8.16 -4.20
CA HIS A 184 7.88 7.52 -3.13
C HIS A 184 7.03 7.30 -1.87
N GLY A 185 6.11 8.19 -1.54
CA GLY A 185 5.15 8.04 -0.46
C GLY A 185 4.23 6.83 -0.69
N LEU A 186 3.59 6.76 -1.85
CA LEU A 186 2.70 5.67 -2.25
C LEU A 186 3.43 4.33 -2.28
N ARG A 187 4.67 4.29 -2.80
CA ARG A 187 5.50 3.09 -2.77
C ARG A 187 5.78 2.59 -1.34
N ARG A 188 6.03 3.49 -0.39
CA ARG A 188 6.17 3.11 1.03
C ARG A 188 4.88 2.56 1.60
N ASP A 189 3.73 3.12 1.24
CA ASP A 189 2.42 2.63 1.70
C ASP A 189 2.13 1.24 1.14
N ILE A 190 2.46 0.96 -0.12
CA ILE A 190 2.37 -0.39 -0.70
C ILE A 190 3.23 -1.40 0.08
N LEU A 191 4.46 -1.03 0.42
CA LEU A 191 5.35 -1.90 1.21
C LEU A 191 4.79 -2.15 2.62
N ARG A 192 4.14 -1.16 3.22
CA ARG A 192 3.46 -1.32 4.52
C ARG A 192 2.25 -2.27 4.39
N LEU A 193 1.42 -2.11 3.36
CA LEU A 193 0.31 -3.03 3.08
C LEU A 193 0.82 -4.47 2.92
N ARG A 194 1.84 -4.69 2.08
CA ARG A 194 2.44 -6.01 1.87
C ARG A 194 2.95 -6.64 3.16
N ARG A 195 3.58 -5.85 4.04
CA ARG A 195 4.09 -6.33 5.33
C ARG A 195 2.98 -6.90 6.22
N HIS A 196 1.75 -6.38 6.09
CA HIS A 196 0.61 -6.85 6.88
C HIS A 196 -0.23 -7.91 6.15
N VAL A 197 -0.20 -7.95 4.81
CA VAL A 197 -0.92 -8.97 4.04
C VAL A 197 -0.15 -10.30 4.00
N ALA A 198 1.16 -10.25 3.80
CA ALA A 198 1.97 -11.46 3.59
C ALA A 198 1.80 -12.53 4.69
N PRO A 199 1.80 -12.19 6.01
CA PRO A 199 1.61 -13.21 7.04
C PRO A 199 0.21 -13.83 7.05
N LEU A 200 -0.81 -13.16 6.47
CA LEU A 200 -2.16 -13.74 6.37
C LEU A 200 -2.20 -14.97 5.43
N VAL A 201 -1.27 -15.06 4.47
CA VAL A 201 -1.12 -16.27 3.63
C VAL A 201 -0.73 -17.44 4.52
N GLU A 202 0.32 -17.28 5.33
CA GLU A 202 0.82 -18.31 6.25
C GLU A 202 -0.25 -18.71 7.27
N ILE A 203 -0.94 -17.73 7.85
CA ILE A 203 -2.06 -17.96 8.79
C ILE A 203 -3.16 -18.79 8.13
N SER A 204 -3.56 -18.44 6.89
CA SER A 204 -4.59 -19.18 6.16
C SER A 204 -4.18 -20.59 5.80
N GLU A 205 -2.91 -20.82 5.44
CA GLU A 205 -2.35 -22.14 5.19
C GLU A 205 -2.31 -23.00 6.46
N GLU A 206 -1.92 -22.39 7.58
CA GLU A 206 -1.84 -23.09 8.86
C GLU A 206 -3.23 -23.53 9.34
N LEU A 207 -4.26 -22.68 9.20
CA LEU A 207 -5.66 -23.02 9.52
C LEU A 207 -6.22 -24.16 8.64
N GLN A 208 -5.74 -24.33 7.41
CA GLN A 208 -6.12 -25.45 6.54
C GLN A 208 -5.42 -26.74 6.94
N ARG A 209 -4.14 -26.66 7.35
CA ARG A 209 -3.26 -27.81 7.58
C ARG A 209 -3.45 -28.40 8.97
N LEU A 210 -3.53 -27.55 9.99
CA LEU A 210 -3.65 -27.97 11.38
C LEU A 210 -5.06 -28.49 11.65
N SER A 211 -5.14 -29.46 12.56
CA SER A 211 -6.42 -30.01 13.05
C SER A 211 -6.66 -29.45 14.46
N PHE A 212 -7.59 -28.54 14.56
CA PHE A 212 -8.06 -28.02 15.85
C PHE A 212 -9.39 -28.69 16.20
N PRO A 213 -9.67 -29.00 17.47
CA PRO A 213 -10.91 -29.66 17.88
C PRO A 213 -12.18 -28.88 17.51
N PHE A 214 -12.07 -27.55 17.45
CA PHE A 214 -13.19 -26.65 17.14
C PHE A 214 -13.27 -26.24 15.65
N ILE A 215 -12.33 -26.66 14.79
CA ILE A 215 -12.37 -26.39 13.36
C ILE A 215 -12.81 -27.65 12.61
N ASP A 216 -14.01 -27.61 12.03
CA ASP A 216 -14.53 -28.69 11.21
C ASP A 216 -13.73 -28.82 9.91
N LYS A 217 -13.55 -30.06 9.44
CA LYS A 217 -12.95 -30.34 8.13
C LYS A 217 -13.71 -29.68 6.98
N ASN A 218 -15.00 -29.51 7.12
CA ASN A 218 -15.86 -28.82 6.15
C ASN A 218 -15.56 -27.30 6.03
N MET A 219 -14.87 -26.71 7.01
CA MET A 219 -14.44 -25.32 6.97
C MET A 219 -13.10 -25.09 6.24
N ARG A 220 -12.35 -26.14 5.93
CA ARG A 220 -11.07 -26.02 5.17
C ARG A 220 -11.22 -25.32 3.81
N PRO A 221 -12.28 -25.59 3.01
CA PRO A 221 -12.47 -24.85 1.76
C PRO A 221 -12.66 -23.33 1.96
N TYR A 222 -13.26 -22.91 3.07
CA TYR A 222 -13.46 -21.49 3.40
C TYR A 222 -12.13 -20.81 3.75
N PHE A 223 -11.28 -21.45 4.57
CA PHE A 223 -9.92 -20.92 4.83
C PHE A 223 -9.03 -20.91 3.58
N ARG A 224 -9.24 -21.86 2.66
CA ARG A 224 -8.59 -21.85 1.36
C ARG A 224 -9.04 -20.67 0.50
N ASP A 225 -10.30 -20.29 0.57
CA ASP A 225 -10.84 -19.11 -0.12
C ASP A 225 -10.17 -17.83 0.40
N VAL A 226 -10.03 -17.67 1.72
CA VAL A 226 -9.26 -16.57 2.32
C VAL A 226 -7.82 -16.56 1.78
N GLN A 227 -7.15 -17.73 1.73
CA GLN A 227 -5.78 -17.83 1.19
C GLN A 227 -5.70 -17.34 -0.27
N ILE A 228 -6.66 -17.73 -1.11
CA ILE A 228 -6.72 -17.30 -2.51
C ILE A 228 -6.86 -15.78 -2.60
N HIS A 229 -7.75 -15.19 -1.81
CA HIS A 229 -7.97 -13.75 -1.76
C HIS A 229 -6.71 -13.00 -1.30
N VAL A 230 -6.05 -13.47 -0.24
CA VAL A 230 -4.82 -12.86 0.27
C VAL A 230 -3.69 -12.95 -0.76
N THR A 231 -3.53 -14.12 -1.41
CA THR A 231 -2.50 -14.32 -2.44
C THR A 231 -2.71 -13.37 -3.61
N ARG A 232 -3.95 -13.25 -4.10
CA ARG A 232 -4.30 -12.30 -5.15
C ARG A 232 -3.98 -10.87 -4.75
N GLN A 233 -4.32 -10.49 -3.52
CA GLN A 233 -4.02 -9.16 -2.99
C GLN A 233 -2.51 -8.88 -2.95
N MET A 234 -1.68 -9.89 -2.64
CA MET A 234 -0.22 -9.79 -2.69
C MET A 234 0.32 -9.57 -4.10
N GLU A 235 -0.27 -10.24 -5.10
CA GLU A 235 0.07 -10.08 -6.51
C GLU A 235 -0.30 -8.67 -7.01
N ASP A 236 -1.51 -8.21 -6.70
CA ASP A 236 -1.99 -6.86 -7.04
C ASP A 236 -1.07 -5.78 -6.44
N LEU A 237 -0.73 -5.87 -5.16
CA LEU A 237 0.20 -4.93 -4.50
C LEU A 237 1.61 -4.98 -5.12
N SER A 238 2.04 -6.13 -5.64
CA SER A 238 3.33 -6.25 -6.34
C SER A 238 3.28 -5.54 -7.67
N SER A 239 2.20 -5.71 -8.44
CA SER A 239 1.99 -5.04 -9.72
C SER A 239 1.94 -3.51 -9.54
N ILE A 240 1.17 -3.02 -8.58
CA ILE A 240 1.05 -1.59 -8.28
C ILE A 240 2.42 -0.98 -7.89
N ARG A 241 3.22 -1.69 -7.10
CA ARG A 241 4.59 -1.28 -6.75
C ARG A 241 5.48 -1.14 -7.97
N ASP A 242 5.37 -2.09 -8.90
CA ASP A 242 6.20 -2.13 -10.10
C ASP A 242 5.81 -0.99 -11.05
N ILE A 243 4.52 -0.70 -11.22
CA ILE A 243 4.02 0.48 -11.94
C ILE A 243 4.57 1.76 -11.34
N ALA A 244 4.48 1.95 -10.02
CA ALA A 244 5.02 3.13 -9.35
C ALA A 244 6.53 3.31 -9.58
N SER A 245 7.29 2.21 -9.57
CA SER A 245 8.74 2.23 -9.81
C SER A 245 9.07 2.58 -11.26
N GLN A 246 8.33 2.03 -12.22
CA GLN A 246 8.46 2.32 -13.65
C GLN A 246 8.10 3.78 -13.96
N THR A 247 7.05 4.31 -13.35
CA THR A 247 6.65 5.71 -13.52
C THR A 247 7.76 6.68 -13.10
N ILE A 248 8.44 6.41 -11.97
CA ILE A 248 9.59 7.20 -11.55
C ILE A 248 10.73 7.12 -12.58
N GLU A 249 11.06 5.92 -13.04
CA GLU A 249 12.13 5.69 -14.01
C GLU A 249 11.86 6.40 -15.34
N ILE A 250 10.65 6.24 -15.90
CA ILE A 250 10.22 6.92 -17.12
C ILE A 250 10.29 8.43 -16.95
N GLY A 251 9.82 8.96 -15.82
CA GLY A 251 9.89 10.38 -15.53
C GLY A 251 11.32 10.92 -15.54
N MET A 252 12.27 10.21 -14.92
CA MET A 252 13.68 10.59 -14.93
C MET A 252 14.28 10.54 -16.33
N LEU A 253 13.95 9.54 -17.14
CA LEU A 253 14.40 9.43 -18.53
C LEU A 253 13.86 10.56 -19.39
N LEU A 254 12.60 10.93 -19.26
CA LEU A 254 11.99 12.06 -19.97
C LEU A 254 12.65 13.38 -19.58
N GLU A 255 12.93 13.60 -18.31
CA GLU A 255 13.61 14.82 -17.86
C GLU A 255 15.06 14.89 -18.37
N SER A 256 15.80 13.79 -18.33
CA SER A 256 17.15 13.70 -18.92
C SER A 256 17.13 13.99 -20.43
N SER A 257 16.13 13.47 -21.15
CA SER A 257 15.94 13.75 -22.57
C SER A 257 15.70 15.25 -22.84
N ARG A 258 14.83 15.88 -22.02
CA ARG A 258 14.54 17.34 -22.12
C ARG A 258 15.81 18.17 -21.87
N GLN A 259 16.59 17.83 -20.85
CA GLN A 259 17.86 18.50 -20.58
C GLN A 259 18.84 18.36 -21.75
N SER A 260 18.92 17.17 -22.36
CA SER A 260 19.76 16.96 -23.54
C SER A 260 19.33 17.82 -24.73
N ILE A 261 18.02 18.02 -24.93
CA ILE A 261 17.49 18.92 -25.98
C ILE A 261 17.89 20.37 -25.69
N LEU A 262 17.73 20.83 -24.45
CA LEU A 262 18.13 22.17 -24.05
C LEU A 262 19.63 22.40 -24.22
N GLN A 263 20.48 21.45 -23.81
CA GLN A 263 21.93 21.53 -24.00
C GLN A 263 22.31 21.65 -25.48
N ARG A 264 21.66 20.87 -26.38
CA ARG A 264 21.87 20.98 -27.84
C ARG A 264 21.50 22.35 -28.35
N LYS A 265 20.36 22.92 -27.91
CA LYS A 265 19.94 24.27 -28.29
C LYS A 265 20.95 25.32 -27.83
N PHE A 266 21.43 25.25 -26.60
CA PHE A 266 22.44 26.15 -26.07
C PHE A 266 23.75 26.04 -26.86
N ALA A 267 24.21 24.82 -27.14
CA ALA A 267 25.43 24.60 -27.93
C ALA A 267 25.29 25.15 -29.35
N ALA A 268 24.13 24.98 -30.02
CA ALA A 268 23.88 25.53 -31.33
C ALA A 268 23.93 27.06 -31.33
N TRP A 269 23.25 27.72 -30.40
CA TRP A 269 23.29 29.18 -30.29
C TRP A 269 24.70 29.70 -29.94
N ALA A 270 25.42 29.01 -29.03
CA ALA A 270 26.79 29.38 -28.68
C ALA A 270 27.71 29.30 -29.93
N ALA A 271 27.58 28.25 -30.75
CA ALA A 271 28.38 28.11 -31.97
C ALA A 271 28.05 29.20 -33.01
N ILE A 272 26.75 29.55 -33.20
CA ILE A 272 26.32 30.60 -34.10
C ILE A 272 26.88 31.99 -33.65
N LEU A 273 26.90 32.27 -32.34
CA LEU A 273 27.41 33.54 -31.80
C LEU A 273 28.95 33.57 -31.75
N ALA A 274 29.62 32.45 -31.56
CA ALA A 274 31.04 32.34 -31.54
C ALA A 274 31.68 32.63 -32.93
N PHE A 275 30.99 32.27 -34.02
CA PHE A 275 31.50 32.44 -35.37
C PHE A 275 31.78 33.93 -35.71
N PRO A 276 30.83 34.86 -35.60
CA PRO A 276 31.11 36.30 -35.86
C PRO A 276 32.12 36.86 -34.89
N THR A 277 32.13 36.40 -33.60
CA THR A 277 33.09 36.85 -32.60
C THR A 277 34.51 36.45 -32.96
N ALA A 278 34.70 35.20 -33.44
CA ALA A 278 36.01 34.73 -33.90
C ALA A 278 36.51 35.53 -35.13
N VAL A 279 35.63 35.76 -36.10
CA VAL A 279 36.00 36.58 -37.28
C VAL A 279 36.33 38.01 -36.89
N ALA A 280 35.49 38.66 -36.08
CA ALA A 280 35.74 40.01 -35.59
C ALA A 280 37.04 40.07 -34.72
N GLY A 281 37.34 39.04 -33.93
CA GLY A 281 38.56 38.92 -33.17
C GLY A 281 39.81 38.87 -34.02
N ILE A 282 39.79 38.13 -35.14
CA ILE A 282 40.89 38.07 -36.11
C ILE A 282 41.13 39.44 -36.73
N TYR A 283 40.09 40.14 -37.18
CA TYR A 283 40.22 41.48 -37.76
C TYR A 283 40.47 42.58 -36.72
N GLY A 284 40.28 42.33 -35.47
CA GLY A 284 40.65 43.20 -34.36
C GLY A 284 42.10 43.06 -33.89
N MET A 285 42.87 42.13 -34.47
CA MET A 285 44.30 41.95 -34.14
C MET A 285 45.15 43.01 -34.83
N ASN A 286 46.17 43.49 -34.15
CA ASN A 286 47.12 44.53 -34.68
C ASN A 286 48.27 43.91 -35.54
N PHE A 287 47.91 43.26 -36.67
CA PHE A 287 48.86 42.75 -37.60
C PHE A 287 49.18 43.83 -38.64
N GLU A 288 50.46 44.03 -39.00
CA GLU A 288 50.94 45.03 -40.01
C GLU A 288 50.57 44.62 -41.44
N ASN A 289 50.38 43.31 -41.74
CA ASN A 289 50.06 42.78 -43.08
C ASN A 289 48.68 42.10 -43.12
N MET A 290 47.63 42.91 -43.29
CA MET A 290 46.27 42.43 -43.58
C MET A 290 45.81 43.09 -44.89
N PRO A 291 46.04 42.45 -46.07
CA PRO A 291 45.74 43.05 -47.37
C PRO A 291 44.24 43.35 -47.53
N GLU A 292 43.33 42.62 -46.81
CA GLU A 292 41.87 42.80 -46.85
C GLU A 292 41.43 44.14 -46.25
N LEU A 293 42.18 44.73 -45.33
CA LEU A 293 41.86 46.01 -44.70
C LEU A 293 42.11 47.20 -45.64
N SER A 294 43.01 47.06 -46.63
CA SER A 294 43.28 48.08 -47.62
C SER A 294 42.28 48.03 -48.80
N TRP A 295 41.42 47.03 -48.88
CA TRP A 295 40.46 46.86 -49.97
C TRP A 295 39.16 47.61 -49.68
N HIS A 296 38.73 48.46 -50.62
CA HIS A 296 37.53 49.31 -50.47
C HIS A 296 36.22 48.54 -50.12
N TYR A 297 36.08 47.30 -50.58
CA TYR A 297 34.93 46.44 -50.33
C TYR A 297 35.19 45.41 -49.22
N GLY A 298 36.35 45.36 -48.61
CA GLY A 298 36.75 44.35 -47.63
C GLY A 298 35.79 44.23 -46.45
N TYR A 299 35.30 45.35 -45.92
CA TYR A 299 34.29 45.39 -44.85
C TYR A 299 32.98 44.66 -45.21
N PHE A 300 32.44 44.94 -46.40
CA PHE A 300 31.18 44.31 -46.85
C PHE A 300 31.36 42.82 -47.13
N VAL A 301 32.51 42.39 -47.63
CA VAL A 301 32.83 40.99 -47.87
C VAL A 301 32.90 40.23 -46.54
N VAL A 302 33.55 40.77 -45.52
CA VAL A 302 33.64 40.16 -44.16
C VAL A 302 32.24 40.02 -43.53
N LEU A 303 31.41 41.08 -43.62
CA LEU A 303 30.02 40.98 -43.15
C LEU A 303 29.21 39.94 -43.92
N GLY A 304 29.39 39.83 -45.26
CA GLY A 304 28.80 38.81 -46.09
C GLY A 304 29.22 37.39 -45.69
N VAL A 305 30.49 37.18 -45.37
CA VAL A 305 31.04 35.90 -44.86
C VAL A 305 30.39 35.55 -43.51
N ILE A 306 30.33 36.52 -42.60
CA ILE A 306 29.68 36.33 -41.29
C ILE A 306 28.21 35.96 -41.45
N ALA A 307 27.47 36.71 -42.24
CA ALA A 307 26.04 36.44 -42.47
C ALA A 307 25.82 35.07 -43.10
N THR A 308 26.61 34.71 -44.13
CA THR A 308 26.53 33.42 -44.79
C THR A 308 26.90 32.27 -43.87
N GLY A 309 27.95 32.40 -43.08
CA GLY A 309 28.41 31.40 -42.12
C GLY A 309 27.34 31.18 -41.00
N CYS A 310 26.81 32.28 -40.43
CA CYS A 310 25.75 32.17 -39.41
C CYS A 310 24.47 31.51 -40.00
N THR A 311 24.09 31.88 -41.25
CA THR A 311 22.91 31.30 -41.91
C THR A 311 23.16 29.81 -42.20
N ALA A 312 24.35 29.44 -42.68
CA ALA A 312 24.70 28.04 -42.94
C ALA A 312 24.69 27.19 -41.65
N LEU A 313 25.27 27.71 -40.55
CA LEU A 313 25.25 27.07 -39.25
C LEU A 313 23.79 26.90 -38.74
N PHE A 314 22.99 27.97 -38.80
CA PHE A 314 21.59 27.92 -38.41
C PHE A 314 20.81 26.89 -39.23
N ALA A 315 20.96 26.87 -40.57
CA ALA A 315 20.28 25.90 -41.42
C ALA A 315 20.75 24.46 -41.13
N SER A 316 22.04 24.26 -40.85
CA SER A 316 22.61 22.96 -40.49
C SER A 316 22.04 22.46 -39.17
N PHE A 317 22.03 23.29 -38.10
CA PHE A 317 21.48 22.92 -36.78
C PHE A 317 19.97 22.69 -36.85
N LYS A 318 19.24 23.51 -37.65
CA LYS A 318 17.80 23.29 -37.86
C LYS A 318 17.50 21.99 -38.60
N ARG A 319 18.30 21.60 -39.63
CA ARG A 319 18.18 20.30 -40.31
C ARG A 319 18.54 19.13 -39.41
N SER A 320 19.46 19.29 -38.47
CA SER A 320 19.86 18.27 -37.53
C SER A 320 18.93 18.18 -36.28
N GLY A 321 17.85 19.01 -36.23
CA GLY A 321 16.90 19.01 -35.12
C GLY A 321 17.45 19.55 -33.79
N TRP A 322 18.50 20.41 -33.85
CA TRP A 322 19.07 21.03 -32.66
C TRP A 322 18.39 22.38 -32.31
N LEU A 323 17.74 23.02 -33.30
CA LEU A 323 17.01 24.29 -33.19
C LEU A 323 15.56 24.14 -33.65
#